data_076db5d9ea5877c100eb91e9ccafd37d
#
_entry.id   076db5d9ea5877c100eb91e9ccafd37d
#
_cell.length_a   1.000
_cell.length_b   1.000
_cell.length_c   1.000
_cell.angle_alpha   90.00
_cell.angle_beta   90.00
_cell.angle_gamma   90.00
#
_symmetry.space_group_name_H-M   'P 1'
#
loop_
_entity.id
_entity.type
_entity.pdbx_description
1 polymer ?
#
loop_
_entity_poly.entity_id
_entity_poly.type
_entity_poly.pdbx_seq_one_letter_code
_entity_poly.pdbx_strand_id
1 'polypeptide(L)'
;MQNTNYLLSEEATVVVAVVASFIIFLVLFFIKGPKYQGKRHVVLSPLAIVALLVVGIPITTQAAQSSNIIASYFANIAQGYSDYGFVYGFSTSVVGRGMDKPDDYSKETIDAIETLVDSSKEETTVSAGKEPNIICILLESFIDPYDVNFLQMSEDPIPTFHSLEQNFTTGYLTVPVVGAGTANTEFEVLTGMSMQYFGTGEYPYKTILKQSDCPSVESIASDLSSIGYGTHVVHNNTATFYSRNNAFSKMGFDTFTSKELMNITEYTPSGSWPTDKVLVNETVKAMDATENQSDFVYTITVGSHGDYPN
;
A
#
# COMPACT_ATOMS: atom_id res chain seq x y z
N MET A 1 -14.96 -0.98 8.61
CA MET A 1 -14.07 -0.84 7.45
C MET A 1 -14.89 -0.77 6.18
N GLN A 2 -14.91 0.38 5.55
CA GLN A 2 -15.52 0.49 4.24
C GLN A 2 -14.69 -0.30 3.24
N ASN A 3 -15.36 -1.22 2.59
CA ASN A 3 -14.77 -2.07 1.57
C ASN A 3 -14.24 -1.17 0.45
N THR A 4 -12.93 -1.14 0.20
CA THR A 4 -12.32 -0.30 -0.85
C THR A 4 -12.87 -0.62 -2.24
N ASN A 5 -13.53 -1.77 -2.43
CA ASN A 5 -14.30 -2.07 -3.65
C ASN A 5 -15.56 -1.20 -3.79
N TYR A 6 -16.10 -0.66 -2.68
CA TYR A 6 -17.19 0.31 -2.72
C TYR A 6 -16.71 1.69 -3.20
N LEU A 7 -15.55 2.12 -2.73
CA LEU A 7 -14.98 3.41 -3.16
C LEU A 7 -14.75 3.45 -4.67
N LEU A 8 -14.17 2.41 -5.26
CA LEU A 8 -13.98 2.34 -6.72
C LEU A 8 -15.30 2.33 -7.50
N SER A 9 -16.36 1.70 -6.98
CA SER A 9 -17.68 1.71 -7.63
C SER A 9 -18.43 3.03 -7.43
N GLU A 10 -18.29 3.65 -6.27
CA GLU A 10 -18.89 4.96 -5.96
C GLU A 10 -18.17 6.08 -6.71
N GLU A 11 -16.85 6.09 -6.72
CA GLU A 11 -16.06 7.06 -7.48
C GLU A 11 -16.29 6.93 -8.97
N ALA A 12 -16.33 5.72 -9.53
CA ALA A 12 -16.68 5.50 -10.92
C ALA A 12 -18.12 5.98 -11.21
N THR A 13 -19.06 5.76 -10.29
CA THR A 13 -20.42 6.25 -10.40
C THR A 13 -20.50 7.77 -10.36
N VAL A 14 -19.74 8.41 -9.48
CA VAL A 14 -19.63 9.88 -9.38
C VAL A 14 -19.02 10.45 -10.66
N VAL A 15 -17.92 9.88 -11.15
CA VAL A 15 -17.29 10.31 -12.41
C VAL A 15 -18.25 10.16 -13.59
N VAL A 16 -18.93 9.02 -13.70
CA VAL A 16 -19.94 8.79 -14.74
C VAL A 16 -21.09 9.78 -14.60
N ALA A 17 -21.58 10.06 -13.40
CA ALA A 17 -22.64 11.03 -13.15
C ALA A 17 -22.21 12.46 -13.50
N VAL A 18 -20.98 12.87 -13.18
CA VAL A 18 -20.43 14.19 -13.54
C VAL A 18 -20.28 14.30 -15.06
N VAL A 19 -19.71 13.29 -15.72
CA VAL A 19 -19.56 13.25 -17.18
C VAL A 19 -20.92 13.25 -17.87
N ALA A 20 -21.87 12.44 -17.40
CA ALA A 20 -23.23 12.41 -17.94
C ALA A 20 -23.95 13.76 -17.74
N SER A 21 -23.83 14.38 -16.56
CA SER A 21 -24.39 15.70 -16.27
C SER A 21 -23.79 16.77 -17.17
N PHE A 22 -22.48 16.70 -17.41
CA PHE A 22 -21.78 17.61 -18.32
C PHE A 22 -22.21 17.43 -19.76
N ILE A 23 -22.37 16.17 -20.23
CA ILE A 23 -22.89 15.87 -21.56
C ILE A 23 -24.34 16.38 -21.69
N ILE A 24 -25.20 16.12 -20.70
CA ILE A 24 -26.56 16.61 -20.66
C ILE A 24 -26.59 18.16 -20.70
N PHE A 25 -25.74 18.82 -19.93
CA PHE A 25 -25.57 20.27 -19.95
C PHE A 25 -25.17 20.78 -21.32
N LEU A 26 -24.18 20.14 -21.98
CA LEU A 26 -23.79 20.49 -23.34
C LEU A 26 -24.95 20.31 -24.35
N VAL A 27 -25.63 19.15 -24.28
CA VAL A 27 -26.77 18.86 -25.14
C VAL A 27 -27.89 19.89 -24.96
N LEU A 28 -28.27 20.20 -23.72
CA LEU A 28 -29.26 21.21 -23.39
C LEU A 28 -28.84 22.62 -23.82
N PHE A 29 -27.55 22.94 -23.63
CA PHE A 29 -26.99 24.21 -24.06
C PHE A 29 -27.06 24.40 -25.59
N PHE A 30 -26.74 23.37 -26.35
CA PHE A 30 -26.79 23.41 -27.81
C PHE A 30 -28.23 23.34 -28.37
N ILE A 31 -29.15 22.63 -27.68
CA ILE A 31 -30.54 22.48 -28.16
C ILE A 31 -31.43 23.64 -27.69
N LYS A 32 -31.28 24.10 -26.45
CA LYS A 32 -32.11 25.13 -25.81
C LYS A 32 -31.40 26.46 -25.54
N GLY A 33 -30.12 26.53 -25.88
CA GLY A 33 -29.35 27.77 -25.70
C GLY A 33 -29.97 28.92 -26.51
N PRO A 34 -29.83 30.18 -26.02
CA PRO A 34 -30.32 31.33 -26.73
C PRO A 34 -29.73 31.34 -28.13
N LYS A 35 -30.59 31.49 -29.17
CA LYS A 35 -30.18 31.65 -30.57
C LYS A 35 -29.40 32.96 -30.69
N TYR A 36 -28.14 32.93 -30.27
CA TYR A 36 -27.25 34.08 -30.44
C TYR A 36 -26.84 34.17 -31.89
N GLN A 37 -27.43 35.11 -32.58
CA GLN A 37 -27.02 35.40 -33.96
C GLN A 37 -25.64 36.05 -33.93
N GLY A 38 -24.65 35.27 -34.33
CA GLY A 38 -23.54 35.84 -35.04
C GLY A 38 -22.24 36.12 -34.31
N LYS A 39 -21.75 35.29 -33.35
CA LYS A 39 -20.29 35.35 -33.05
C LYS A 39 -19.74 33.99 -32.63
N ARG A 40 -18.77 33.49 -33.40
CA ARG A 40 -17.96 32.28 -33.14
C ARG A 40 -17.39 32.24 -31.68
N HIS A 41 -17.23 33.39 -31.06
CA HIS A 41 -16.69 33.54 -29.70
C HIS A 41 -17.56 32.85 -28.64
N VAL A 42 -18.88 32.73 -28.81
CA VAL A 42 -19.78 32.12 -27.83
C VAL A 42 -19.61 30.60 -27.76
N VAL A 43 -19.16 29.97 -28.81
CA VAL A 43 -18.88 28.52 -28.86
C VAL A 43 -17.39 28.24 -28.54
N LEU A 44 -16.51 29.11 -29.00
CA LEU A 44 -15.07 28.93 -28.82
C LEU A 44 -14.62 29.17 -27.38
N SER A 45 -15.26 30.08 -26.64
CA SER A 45 -14.87 30.36 -25.24
C SER A 45 -15.13 29.20 -24.28
N PRO A 46 -16.29 28.51 -24.27
CA PRO A 46 -16.48 27.32 -23.45
C PRO A 46 -15.54 26.17 -23.85
N LEU A 47 -15.31 25.97 -25.16
CA LEU A 47 -14.37 24.94 -25.64
C LEU A 47 -12.93 25.25 -25.18
N ALA A 48 -12.52 26.52 -25.23
CA ALA A 48 -11.22 26.94 -24.75
C ALA A 48 -11.08 26.75 -23.23
N ILE A 49 -12.15 27.04 -22.47
CA ILE A 49 -12.17 26.76 -21.01
C ILE A 49 -12.06 25.25 -20.72
N VAL A 50 -12.83 24.44 -21.43
CA VAL A 50 -12.75 22.97 -21.27
C VAL A 50 -11.37 22.45 -21.65
N ALA A 51 -10.81 22.92 -22.75
CA ALA A 51 -9.45 22.55 -23.17
C ALA A 51 -8.41 22.99 -22.12
N LEU A 52 -8.55 24.19 -21.55
CA LEU A 52 -7.69 24.68 -20.49
C LEU A 52 -7.78 23.78 -19.22
N LEU A 53 -8.99 23.38 -18.84
CA LEU A 53 -9.21 22.54 -17.67
C LEU A 53 -8.71 21.10 -17.89
N VAL A 54 -9.00 20.53 -19.05
CA VAL A 54 -8.69 19.10 -19.34
C VAL A 54 -7.23 18.89 -19.75
N VAL A 55 -6.62 19.86 -20.39
CA VAL A 55 -5.24 19.75 -20.88
C VAL A 55 -4.28 20.66 -20.11
N GLY A 56 -4.68 21.90 -19.85
CA GLY A 56 -3.83 22.90 -19.20
C GLY A 56 -3.51 22.56 -17.73
N ILE A 57 -4.52 22.09 -16.96
CA ILE A 57 -4.27 21.72 -15.55
C ILE A 57 -3.34 20.52 -15.42
N PRO A 58 -3.55 19.39 -16.13
CA PRO A 58 -2.59 18.28 -16.10
C PRO A 58 -1.17 18.67 -16.52
N ILE A 59 -1.01 19.44 -17.60
CA ILE A 59 0.31 19.89 -18.07
C ILE A 59 0.98 20.78 -17.04
N THR A 60 0.27 21.75 -16.48
CA THR A 60 0.83 22.65 -15.45
C THR A 60 1.16 21.91 -14.17
N THR A 61 0.35 20.93 -13.79
CA THR A 61 0.59 20.06 -12.63
C THR A 61 1.87 19.25 -12.84
N GLN A 62 2.01 18.60 -13.97
CA GLN A 62 3.20 17.81 -14.31
C GLN A 62 4.46 18.69 -14.37
N ALA A 63 4.38 19.87 -14.94
CA ALA A 63 5.49 20.82 -14.96
C ALA A 63 5.88 21.29 -13.54
N ALA A 64 4.90 21.51 -12.67
CA ALA A 64 5.15 21.89 -11.29
C ALA A 64 5.75 20.75 -10.46
N GLN A 65 5.36 19.51 -10.72
CA GLN A 65 5.93 18.30 -10.10
C GLN A 65 7.39 18.09 -10.57
N SER A 66 7.65 18.16 -11.87
CA SER A 66 9.01 18.00 -12.42
C SER A 66 9.96 19.09 -11.96
N SER A 67 9.44 20.26 -11.58
CA SER A 67 10.20 21.38 -11.02
C SER A 67 10.31 21.34 -9.48
N ASN A 68 9.82 20.30 -8.82
CA ASN A 68 9.76 20.16 -7.37
C ASN A 68 9.03 21.31 -6.64
N ILE A 69 8.16 22.05 -7.34
CA ILE A 69 7.31 23.09 -6.73
C ILE A 69 6.19 22.44 -5.92
N ILE A 70 5.75 21.29 -6.37
CA ILE A 70 4.69 20.48 -5.75
C ILE A 70 5.16 19.03 -5.65
N ALA A 71 4.78 18.34 -4.56
CA ALA A 71 5.13 16.94 -4.40
C ALA A 71 4.51 16.08 -5.51
N SER A 72 5.30 15.17 -6.07
CA SER A 72 4.82 14.20 -7.06
C SER A 72 4.17 12.99 -6.42
N TYR A 73 4.43 12.75 -5.15
CA TYR A 73 3.94 11.62 -4.38
C TYR A 73 3.40 12.08 -3.02
N PHE A 74 2.26 11.54 -2.63
CA PHE A 74 1.67 11.70 -1.30
C PHE A 74 1.49 10.32 -0.69
N ALA A 75 2.00 10.13 0.50
CA ALA A 75 1.77 8.93 1.29
C ALA A 75 0.26 8.71 1.59
N ASN A 76 -0.47 9.80 1.71
CA ASN A 76 -1.92 9.82 1.90
C ASN A 76 -2.55 10.84 0.96
N ILE A 77 -3.45 10.37 0.09
CA ILE A 77 -4.12 11.24 -0.89
C ILE A 77 -4.96 12.34 -0.21
N ALA A 78 -5.56 12.04 0.96
CA ALA A 78 -6.32 13.03 1.73
C ALA A 78 -5.43 14.19 2.20
N GLN A 79 -4.17 13.90 2.58
CA GLN A 79 -3.19 14.92 2.91
C GLN A 79 -2.87 15.79 1.70
N GLY A 80 -2.70 15.19 0.52
CA GLY A 80 -2.50 15.92 -0.73
C GLY A 80 -3.66 16.89 -1.05
N TYR A 81 -4.90 16.45 -0.82
CA TYR A 81 -6.08 17.34 -0.95
C TYR A 81 -6.09 18.46 0.10
N SER A 82 -5.66 18.18 1.32
CA SER A 82 -5.57 19.18 2.39
C SER A 82 -4.51 20.24 2.11
N ASP A 83 -3.33 19.82 1.66
CA ASP A 83 -2.17 20.72 1.49
C ASP A 83 -2.24 21.54 0.21
N TYR A 84 -2.77 20.97 -0.88
CA TYR A 84 -2.74 21.58 -2.21
C TYR A 84 -4.12 21.86 -2.80
N GLY A 85 -5.20 21.44 -2.13
CA GLY A 85 -6.57 21.66 -2.55
C GLY A 85 -7.07 20.68 -3.61
N PHE A 86 -8.39 20.74 -3.86
CA PHE A 86 -9.11 19.78 -4.71
C PHE A 86 -8.55 19.71 -6.15
N VAL A 87 -8.36 20.86 -6.79
CA VAL A 87 -7.96 20.89 -8.21
C VAL A 87 -6.64 20.17 -8.42
N TYR A 88 -5.69 20.39 -7.52
CA TYR A 88 -4.39 19.76 -7.58
C TYR A 88 -4.46 18.26 -7.21
N GLY A 89 -5.09 17.92 -6.09
CA GLY A 89 -5.23 16.53 -5.67
C GLY A 89 -5.92 15.67 -6.73
N PHE A 90 -7.00 16.17 -7.33
CA PHE A 90 -7.68 15.49 -8.44
C PHE A 90 -6.79 15.37 -9.68
N SER A 91 -6.11 16.45 -10.08
CA SER A 91 -5.21 16.41 -11.23
C SER A 91 -4.08 15.39 -11.03
N THR A 92 -3.48 15.35 -9.85
CA THR A 92 -2.42 14.40 -9.50
C THR A 92 -2.94 12.95 -9.52
N SER A 93 -4.15 12.70 -9.02
CA SER A 93 -4.76 11.38 -9.09
C SER A 93 -5.00 10.88 -10.52
N VAL A 94 -5.23 11.79 -11.45
CA VAL A 94 -5.44 11.45 -12.88
C VAL A 94 -4.13 11.29 -13.63
N VAL A 95 -3.12 12.09 -13.30
CA VAL A 95 -1.83 12.16 -14.02
C VAL A 95 -0.77 11.27 -13.38
N GLY A 96 -0.82 11.09 -12.07
CA GLY A 96 0.17 10.33 -11.31
C GLY A 96 0.10 8.83 -11.60
N ARG A 97 0.84 8.38 -12.60
CA ARG A 97 0.88 6.97 -13.04
C ARG A 97 2.06 6.18 -12.49
N GLY A 98 2.82 6.79 -11.56
CA GLY A 98 4.07 6.23 -11.09
C GLY A 98 5.23 6.49 -12.05
N MET A 99 6.20 5.60 -12.06
CA MET A 99 7.39 5.71 -12.92
C MET A 99 7.03 5.37 -14.36
N ASP A 100 7.46 6.21 -15.29
CA ASP A 100 7.35 5.92 -16.72
C ASP A 100 8.33 4.81 -17.13
N LYS A 101 7.95 4.06 -18.15
CA LYS A 101 8.85 3.06 -18.73
C LYS A 101 10.08 3.78 -19.32
N PRO A 102 11.32 3.40 -18.92
CA PRO A 102 12.52 3.97 -19.50
C PRO A 102 12.58 3.80 -21.02
N ASP A 103 13.14 4.81 -21.72
CA ASP A 103 13.22 4.79 -23.19
C ASP A 103 14.11 3.63 -23.71
N ASP A 104 15.11 3.22 -22.92
CA ASP A 104 16.05 2.14 -23.23
C ASP A 104 15.62 0.79 -22.65
N TYR A 105 14.35 0.66 -22.19
CA TYR A 105 13.84 -0.60 -21.65
C TYR A 105 13.78 -1.68 -22.73
N SER A 106 14.77 -2.54 -22.72
CA SER A 106 14.92 -3.65 -23.64
C SER A 106 15.40 -4.91 -22.91
N LYS A 107 15.29 -6.06 -23.56
CA LYS A 107 15.82 -7.30 -23.00
C LYS A 107 17.34 -7.19 -22.79
N GLU A 108 18.06 -6.59 -23.71
CA GLU A 108 19.51 -6.39 -23.66
C GLU A 108 19.91 -5.53 -22.45
N THR A 109 19.13 -4.50 -22.14
CA THR A 109 19.37 -3.64 -20.96
C THR A 109 19.14 -4.41 -19.67
N ILE A 110 18.08 -5.23 -19.59
CA ILE A 110 17.81 -6.06 -18.43
C ILE A 110 18.88 -7.12 -18.24
N ASP A 111 19.26 -7.86 -19.30
CA ASP A 111 20.33 -8.87 -19.24
C ASP A 111 21.68 -8.25 -18.78
N ALA A 112 21.96 -7.00 -19.18
CA ALA A 112 23.14 -6.28 -18.73
C ALA A 112 23.07 -5.92 -17.23
N ILE A 113 21.90 -5.51 -16.73
CA ILE A 113 21.68 -5.25 -15.30
C ILE A 113 21.84 -6.52 -14.49
N GLU A 114 21.22 -7.63 -14.91
CA GLU A 114 21.38 -8.94 -14.26
C GLU A 114 22.85 -9.34 -14.16
N THR A 115 23.61 -9.19 -15.25
CA THR A 115 25.05 -9.48 -15.27
C THR A 115 25.82 -8.62 -14.26
N LEU A 116 25.48 -7.34 -14.14
CA LEU A 116 26.09 -6.44 -13.16
C LEU A 116 25.76 -6.87 -11.73
N VAL A 117 24.50 -7.18 -11.44
CA VAL A 117 24.05 -7.64 -10.12
C VAL A 117 24.77 -8.94 -9.77
N ASP A 118 24.80 -9.91 -10.65
CA ASP A 118 25.47 -11.20 -10.40
C ASP A 118 26.98 -11.06 -10.18
N SER A 119 27.61 -10.14 -10.90
CA SER A 119 29.03 -9.85 -10.70
C SER A 119 29.34 -9.10 -9.38
N SER A 120 28.35 -8.47 -8.79
CA SER A 120 28.46 -7.76 -7.51
C SER A 120 28.10 -8.61 -6.30
N LYS A 121 27.54 -9.80 -6.51
CA LYS A 121 27.24 -10.74 -5.42
C LYS A 121 28.57 -11.21 -4.82
N GLU A 122 28.85 -10.79 -3.59
CA GLU A 122 29.88 -11.43 -2.79
C GLU A 122 29.45 -12.87 -2.47
N GLU A 123 30.34 -13.84 -2.68
CA GLU A 123 30.09 -15.20 -2.20
C GLU A 123 29.93 -15.19 -0.68
N THR A 124 28.70 -15.04 -0.21
CA THR A 124 28.41 -15.22 1.20
C THR A 124 28.57 -16.71 1.51
N THR A 125 29.68 -17.08 2.10
CA THR A 125 29.86 -18.43 2.65
C THR A 125 28.87 -18.57 3.80
N VAL A 126 27.74 -19.21 3.54
CA VAL A 126 26.76 -19.58 4.56
C VAL A 126 27.51 -20.52 5.53
N SER A 127 27.69 -20.10 6.76
CA SER A 127 28.30 -20.93 7.80
C SER A 127 27.45 -22.19 7.98
N ALA A 128 28.09 -23.35 8.03
CA ALA A 128 27.39 -24.64 8.15
C ALA A 128 26.85 -24.86 9.59
N GLY A 129 26.18 -23.88 10.14
CA GLY A 129 25.47 -23.90 11.42
C GLY A 129 23.94 -23.81 11.22
N LYS A 130 23.18 -24.17 12.26
CA LYS A 130 21.73 -23.94 12.24
C LYS A 130 21.51 -22.44 12.30
N GLU A 131 20.96 -21.87 11.24
CA GLU A 131 20.61 -20.46 11.18
C GLU A 131 19.45 -20.16 12.17
N PRO A 132 19.38 -18.95 12.79
CA PRO A 132 18.30 -18.63 13.71
C PRO A 132 16.97 -18.50 12.98
N ASN A 133 15.86 -18.80 13.67
CA ASN A 133 14.55 -18.41 13.20
C ASN A 133 14.42 -16.89 13.21
N ILE A 134 13.75 -16.34 12.21
CA ILE A 134 13.49 -14.91 12.04
C ILE A 134 11.97 -14.68 12.19
N ILE A 135 11.57 -13.92 13.20
CA ILE A 135 10.18 -13.55 13.42
C ILE A 135 10.06 -12.04 13.24
N CYS A 136 9.35 -11.63 12.19
CA CYS A 136 9.03 -10.23 11.92
C CYS A 136 7.57 -9.98 12.27
N ILE A 137 7.30 -9.06 13.20
CA ILE A 137 5.95 -8.76 13.67
C ILE A 137 5.57 -7.34 13.26
N LEU A 138 4.54 -7.22 12.41
CA LEU A 138 3.90 -5.95 12.10
C LEU A 138 2.78 -5.70 13.10
N LEU A 139 2.98 -4.73 13.99
CA LEU A 139 1.95 -4.26 14.92
C LEU A 139 1.04 -3.26 14.21
N GLU A 140 0.03 -3.75 13.48
CA GLU A 140 -0.88 -2.91 12.69
C GLU A 140 -1.67 -1.95 13.59
N SER A 141 -1.66 -0.66 13.25
CA SER A 141 -2.34 0.42 13.99
C SER A 141 -1.91 0.59 15.46
N PHE A 142 -0.78 0.01 15.83
CA PHE A 142 -0.20 0.21 17.16
C PHE A 142 0.42 1.61 17.26
N ILE A 143 0.15 2.28 18.37
CA ILE A 143 0.76 3.56 18.73
C ILE A 143 1.19 3.51 20.18
N ASP A 144 2.24 4.23 20.51
CA ASP A 144 2.59 4.48 21.91
C ASP A 144 1.64 5.55 22.48
N PRO A 145 0.87 5.25 23.54
CA PRO A 145 0.01 6.25 24.18
C PRO A 145 0.76 7.46 24.75
N TYR A 146 2.06 7.35 25.05
CA TYR A 146 2.87 8.47 25.52
C TYR A 146 3.18 9.49 24.42
N ASP A 147 3.12 9.09 23.15
CA ASP A 147 3.25 10.00 22.01
C ASP A 147 2.00 10.86 21.77
N VAL A 148 0.90 10.56 22.48
CA VAL A 148 -0.37 11.27 22.32
C VAL A 148 -0.47 12.38 23.36
N ASN A 149 -0.20 13.62 22.95
CA ASN A 149 -0.04 14.78 23.80
C ASN A 149 -1.18 15.12 24.79
N PHE A 150 -2.41 14.68 24.49
CA PHE A 150 -3.58 14.94 25.32
C PHE A 150 -3.92 13.79 26.28
N LEU A 151 -3.22 12.65 26.18
CA LEU A 151 -3.40 11.53 27.11
C LEU A 151 -2.51 11.71 28.35
N GLN A 152 -3.08 11.39 29.50
CA GLN A 152 -2.37 11.31 30.77
C GLN A 152 -2.59 9.90 31.34
N MET A 153 -1.52 9.13 31.42
CA MET A 153 -1.56 7.77 31.90
C MET A 153 -1.14 7.72 33.36
N SER A 154 -1.88 6.97 34.19
CA SER A 154 -1.55 6.74 35.61
C SER A 154 -0.45 5.71 35.82
N GLU A 155 -0.25 4.83 34.83
CA GLU A 155 0.74 3.78 34.80
C GLU A 155 1.18 3.53 33.36
N ASP A 156 2.28 2.83 33.15
CA ASP A 156 2.76 2.47 31.84
C ASP A 156 1.80 1.49 31.15
N PRO A 157 1.15 1.85 30.04
CA PRO A 157 0.16 1.01 29.38
C PRO A 157 0.76 -0.12 28.55
N ILE A 158 2.05 -0.03 28.18
CA ILE A 158 2.77 -0.98 27.32
C ILE A 158 4.17 -1.32 27.84
N PRO A 159 4.30 -1.75 29.10
CA PRO A 159 5.58 -1.88 29.78
C PRO A 159 6.55 -2.85 29.09
N THR A 160 6.03 -3.89 28.43
CA THR A 160 6.86 -4.83 27.68
C THR A 160 7.49 -4.17 26.47
N PHE A 161 6.74 -3.36 25.74
CA PHE A 161 7.25 -2.64 24.58
C PHE A 161 8.34 -1.64 24.98
N HIS A 162 8.09 -0.82 25.99
CA HIS A 162 9.09 0.12 26.52
C HIS A 162 10.34 -0.60 27.05
N SER A 163 10.19 -1.76 27.66
CA SER A 163 11.34 -2.58 28.07
C SER A 163 12.15 -3.08 26.88
N LEU A 164 11.51 -3.45 25.77
CA LEU A 164 12.22 -3.84 24.54
C LEU A 164 12.96 -2.65 23.93
N GLU A 165 12.34 -1.49 23.87
CA GLU A 165 12.99 -0.28 23.37
C GLU A 165 14.24 0.12 24.17
N GLN A 166 14.20 -0.05 25.49
CA GLN A 166 15.33 0.27 26.36
C GLN A 166 16.49 -0.73 26.29
N ASN A 167 16.24 -1.97 25.97
CA ASN A 167 17.22 -3.06 26.08
C ASN A 167 17.71 -3.60 24.74
N PHE A 168 17.06 -3.24 23.61
CA PHE A 168 17.38 -3.74 22.28
C PHE A 168 17.52 -2.57 21.28
N THR A 169 18.00 -2.87 20.10
CA THR A 169 18.13 -1.88 19.03
C THR A 169 16.75 -1.37 18.61
N THR A 170 16.57 -0.07 18.60
CA THR A 170 15.34 0.59 18.21
C THR A 170 15.60 1.70 17.20
N GLY A 171 14.54 2.15 16.50
CA GLY A 171 14.62 3.26 15.56
C GLY A 171 13.27 3.54 14.93
N TYR A 172 13.24 4.56 14.08
CA TYR A 172 12.04 4.94 13.32
C TYR A 172 12.18 4.53 11.87
N LEU A 173 11.13 3.93 11.33
CA LEU A 173 11.01 3.63 9.91
C LEU A 173 10.01 4.60 9.28
N THR A 174 10.43 5.32 8.23
CA THR A 174 9.49 6.11 7.42
C THR A 174 8.66 5.18 6.57
N VAL A 175 7.35 5.26 6.71
CA VAL A 175 6.40 4.40 5.99
C VAL A 175 5.59 5.19 4.95
N PRO A 176 5.13 4.54 3.86
CA PRO A 176 4.50 5.23 2.73
C PRO A 176 3.05 5.63 2.98
N VAL A 177 2.46 5.26 4.11
CA VAL A 177 1.04 5.48 4.39
C VAL A 177 0.78 5.99 5.80
N VAL A 178 -0.31 6.76 5.95
CA VAL A 178 -0.79 7.27 7.23
C VAL A 178 -2.28 6.97 7.35
N GLY A 179 -2.68 6.34 8.46
CA GLY A 179 -4.09 6.12 8.83
C GLY A 179 -4.81 4.99 8.09
N ALA A 180 -4.30 4.53 6.94
CA ALA A 180 -4.83 3.39 6.18
C ALA A 180 -3.79 2.92 5.15
N GLY A 181 -3.97 1.71 4.61
CA GLY A 181 -3.12 1.22 3.53
C GLY A 181 -1.90 0.42 3.98
N THR A 182 -1.96 -0.26 5.12
CA THR A 182 -0.90 -1.10 5.70
C THR A 182 -0.23 -2.02 4.67
N ALA A 183 -1.00 -2.55 3.70
CA ALA A 183 -0.46 -3.37 2.61
C ALA A 183 0.65 -2.70 1.79
N ASN A 184 0.68 -1.36 1.71
CA ASN A 184 1.74 -0.64 1.02
C ASN A 184 3.03 -0.61 1.86
N THR A 185 2.91 -0.47 3.18
CA THR A 185 4.05 -0.64 4.10
C THR A 185 4.58 -2.07 4.07
N GLU A 186 3.68 -3.07 4.10
CA GLU A 186 4.06 -4.48 3.96
C GLU A 186 4.83 -4.72 2.66
N PHE A 187 4.34 -4.15 1.55
CA PHE A 187 4.99 -4.27 0.25
C PHE A 187 6.40 -3.69 0.26
N GLU A 188 6.59 -2.46 0.76
CA GLU A 188 7.93 -1.84 0.84
C GLU A 188 8.89 -2.64 1.72
N VAL A 189 8.43 -3.08 2.90
CA VAL A 189 9.26 -3.85 3.83
C VAL A 189 9.66 -5.20 3.25
N LEU A 190 8.74 -5.88 2.59
CA LEU A 190 8.98 -7.24 2.09
C LEU A 190 9.77 -7.27 0.78
N THR A 191 9.60 -6.25 -0.09
CA THR A 191 10.23 -6.25 -1.42
C THR A 191 11.38 -5.25 -1.56
N GLY A 192 11.52 -4.30 -0.64
CA GLY A 192 12.46 -3.18 -0.77
C GLY A 192 12.07 -2.15 -1.84
N MET A 193 10.92 -2.30 -2.51
CA MET A 193 10.47 -1.37 -3.55
C MET A 193 9.69 -0.23 -2.94
N SER A 194 10.14 1.02 -3.16
CA SER A 194 9.43 2.19 -2.64
C SER A 194 8.14 2.48 -3.40
N MET A 195 7.08 2.78 -2.66
CA MET A 195 5.78 3.19 -3.20
C MET A 195 5.83 4.50 -4.01
N GLN A 196 6.89 5.30 -3.88
CA GLN A 196 7.08 6.52 -4.68
C GLN A 196 7.18 6.22 -6.19
N TYR A 197 7.54 5.00 -6.58
CA TYR A 197 7.63 4.56 -7.98
C TYR A 197 6.30 4.09 -8.55
N PHE A 198 5.26 4.02 -7.72
CA PHE A 198 3.90 3.64 -8.13
C PHE A 198 3.01 4.89 -8.21
N GLY A 199 1.86 4.77 -8.86
CA GLY A 199 0.90 5.87 -8.95
C GLY A 199 0.32 6.25 -7.58
N THR A 200 -0.13 7.48 -7.45
CA THR A 200 -0.78 7.96 -6.23
C THR A 200 -2.02 7.13 -5.92
N GLY A 201 -2.10 6.56 -4.71
CA GLY A 201 -3.22 5.72 -4.29
C GLY A 201 -3.16 4.27 -4.78
N GLU A 202 -2.05 3.86 -5.41
CA GLU A 202 -1.84 2.47 -5.82
C GLU A 202 -1.69 1.53 -4.63
N TYR A 203 -2.16 0.31 -4.85
CA TYR A 203 -2.02 -0.83 -3.94
C TYR A 203 -1.47 -2.01 -4.75
N PRO A 204 -0.14 -2.23 -4.78
CA PRO A 204 0.47 -3.31 -5.55
C PRO A 204 -0.15 -4.68 -5.30
N TYR A 205 -0.59 -4.97 -4.09
CA TYR A 205 -1.31 -6.19 -3.75
C TYR A 205 -2.61 -6.39 -4.54
N LYS A 206 -3.29 -5.30 -4.92
CA LYS A 206 -4.57 -5.33 -5.63
C LYS A 206 -4.45 -5.13 -7.12
N THR A 207 -3.44 -4.38 -7.55
CA THR A 207 -3.28 -3.97 -8.94
C THR A 207 -2.26 -4.85 -9.67
N ILE A 208 -1.07 -5.03 -9.13
CA ILE A 208 0.01 -5.77 -9.77
C ILE A 208 -0.04 -7.24 -9.38
N LEU A 209 0.09 -7.53 -8.08
CA LEU A 209 0.21 -8.92 -7.59
C LEU A 209 -1.09 -9.72 -7.70
N LYS A 210 -2.22 -9.09 -7.92
CA LYS A 210 -3.48 -9.78 -8.19
C LYS A 210 -3.61 -10.30 -9.62
N GLN A 211 -2.88 -9.73 -10.57
CA GLN A 211 -3.00 -10.11 -11.99
C GLN A 211 -2.48 -11.53 -12.20
N SER A 212 -3.19 -12.30 -13.03
CA SER A 212 -2.85 -13.71 -13.30
C SER A 212 -1.52 -13.88 -14.05
N ASP A 213 -1.15 -12.88 -14.83
CA ASP A 213 0.05 -12.81 -15.65
C ASP A 213 1.24 -12.12 -14.94
N CYS A 214 1.02 -11.59 -13.73
CA CYS A 214 2.10 -11.07 -12.92
C CYS A 214 3.02 -12.22 -12.50
N PRO A 215 4.31 -12.15 -12.79
CA PRO A 215 5.28 -13.11 -12.29
C PRO A 215 5.43 -13.03 -10.77
N SER A 216 6.21 -13.94 -10.19
CA SER A 216 6.68 -13.80 -8.81
C SER A 216 7.48 -12.51 -8.66
N VAL A 217 7.40 -11.92 -7.49
CA VAL A 217 8.16 -10.73 -7.12
C VAL A 217 9.20 -11.13 -6.09
N GLU A 218 10.43 -10.72 -6.30
CA GLU A 218 11.52 -10.91 -5.33
C GLU A 218 11.20 -10.23 -4.01
N SER A 219 11.45 -10.92 -2.91
CA SER A 219 11.15 -10.46 -1.56
C SER A 219 12.07 -11.11 -0.54
N ILE A 220 12.07 -10.61 0.68
CA ILE A 220 12.77 -11.25 1.81
C ILE A 220 12.38 -12.73 1.93
N ALA A 221 11.12 -13.10 1.66
CA ALA A 221 10.68 -14.49 1.74
C ALA A 221 11.33 -15.35 0.64
N SER A 222 11.34 -14.89 -0.62
CA SER A 222 11.99 -15.61 -1.71
C SER A 222 13.49 -15.74 -1.48
N ASP A 223 14.14 -14.71 -0.95
CA ASP A 223 15.58 -14.71 -0.68
C ASP A 223 15.94 -15.71 0.43
N LEU A 224 15.20 -15.68 1.55
CA LEU A 224 15.40 -16.61 2.65
C LEU A 224 15.05 -18.05 2.26
N SER A 225 14.00 -18.25 1.47
CA SER A 225 13.66 -19.57 0.92
C SER A 225 14.80 -20.13 0.04
N SER A 226 15.48 -19.27 -0.74
CA SER A 226 16.60 -19.70 -1.60
C SER A 226 17.80 -20.25 -0.82
N ILE A 227 17.93 -19.90 0.45
CA ILE A 227 18.97 -20.39 1.37
C ILE A 227 18.46 -21.42 2.38
N GLY A 228 17.24 -21.94 2.20
CA GLY A 228 16.69 -23.08 2.93
C GLY A 228 15.81 -22.77 4.13
N TYR A 229 15.32 -21.52 4.27
CA TYR A 229 14.30 -21.20 5.27
C TYR A 229 12.91 -21.68 4.85
N GLY A 230 12.09 -22.13 5.79
CA GLY A 230 10.64 -22.18 5.64
C GLY A 230 10.08 -20.77 5.79
N THR A 231 9.13 -20.38 4.93
CA THR A 231 8.64 -19.02 4.91
C THR A 231 7.13 -18.96 5.13
N HIS A 232 6.71 -18.25 6.17
CA HIS A 232 5.35 -18.31 6.68
C HIS A 232 4.76 -16.93 6.94
N VAL A 233 3.48 -16.75 6.62
CA VAL A 233 2.71 -15.58 7.06
C VAL A 233 1.62 -16.02 8.02
N VAL A 234 1.42 -15.25 9.09
CA VAL A 234 0.36 -15.45 10.08
C VAL A 234 -0.39 -14.14 10.29
N HIS A 235 -1.72 -14.13 10.08
CA HIS A 235 -2.52 -12.93 10.23
C HIS A 235 -3.95 -13.26 10.67
N ASN A 236 -4.39 -12.67 11.77
CA ASN A 236 -5.72 -12.90 12.35
C ASN A 236 -6.85 -12.09 11.69
N ASN A 237 -6.67 -11.72 10.43
CA ASN A 237 -7.71 -11.16 9.56
C ASN A 237 -7.91 -12.05 8.32
N THR A 238 -8.91 -11.72 7.49
CA THR A 238 -9.28 -12.52 6.33
C THR A 238 -8.20 -12.55 5.24
N ALA A 239 -8.00 -13.72 4.64
CA ALA A 239 -6.99 -13.94 3.60
C ALA A 239 -7.16 -13.02 2.39
N THR A 240 -8.41 -12.67 2.05
CA THR A 240 -8.73 -11.89 0.84
C THR A 240 -8.63 -10.38 1.05
N PHE A 241 -8.52 -9.92 2.30
CA PHE A 241 -8.35 -8.49 2.57
C PHE A 241 -7.03 -8.00 1.99
N TYR A 242 -7.04 -6.91 1.23
CA TYR A 242 -5.94 -6.45 0.36
C TYR A 242 -5.46 -7.48 -0.69
N SER A 243 -6.16 -8.59 -0.91
CA SER A 243 -5.68 -9.69 -1.77
C SER A 243 -4.41 -10.36 -1.27
N ARG A 244 -4.17 -10.37 0.05
CA ARG A 244 -2.96 -10.90 0.69
C ARG A 244 -2.66 -12.34 0.28
N ASN A 245 -3.70 -13.17 0.12
CA ASN A 245 -3.53 -14.55 -0.35
C ASN A 245 -2.80 -14.66 -1.69
N ASN A 246 -3.07 -13.74 -2.63
CA ASN A 246 -2.35 -13.71 -3.90
C ASN A 246 -0.97 -13.07 -3.74
N ALA A 247 -0.88 -11.97 -2.98
CA ALA A 247 0.35 -11.22 -2.81
C ALA A 247 1.45 -12.05 -2.17
N PHE A 248 1.18 -12.70 -1.03
CA PHE A 248 2.18 -13.50 -0.33
C PHE A 248 2.63 -14.74 -1.13
N SER A 249 1.70 -15.37 -1.85
CA SER A 249 2.07 -16.48 -2.76
C SER A 249 3.05 -16.01 -3.85
N LYS A 250 2.87 -14.80 -4.40
CA LYS A 250 3.76 -14.25 -5.43
C LYS A 250 5.07 -13.69 -4.88
N MET A 251 5.12 -13.38 -3.60
CA MET A 251 6.33 -12.98 -2.87
C MET A 251 7.15 -14.18 -2.38
N GLY A 252 6.73 -15.41 -2.67
CA GLY A 252 7.50 -16.60 -2.35
C GLY A 252 7.32 -17.15 -0.94
N PHE A 253 6.24 -16.75 -0.24
CA PHE A 253 5.89 -17.42 1.03
C PHE A 253 5.30 -18.79 0.79
N ASP A 254 5.78 -19.79 1.55
CA ASP A 254 5.32 -21.17 1.47
C ASP A 254 3.91 -21.34 2.03
N THR A 255 3.60 -20.64 3.12
CA THR A 255 2.30 -20.76 3.78
C THR A 255 1.74 -19.41 4.21
N PHE A 256 0.41 -19.31 4.24
CA PHE A 256 -0.31 -18.19 4.81
C PHE A 256 -1.45 -18.69 5.70
N THR A 257 -1.29 -18.56 7.01
CA THR A 257 -2.31 -18.86 8.00
C THR A 257 -3.13 -17.63 8.31
N SER A 258 -4.33 -17.57 7.76
CA SER A 258 -5.27 -16.46 7.96
C SER A 258 -6.35 -16.78 9.00
N LYS A 259 -7.16 -15.80 9.34
CA LYS A 259 -8.28 -15.92 10.29
C LYS A 259 -9.13 -17.16 10.09
N GLU A 260 -9.39 -17.53 8.84
CA GLU A 260 -10.23 -18.67 8.47
C GLU A 260 -9.65 -20.01 8.91
N LEU A 261 -8.35 -20.07 9.15
CA LEU A 261 -7.63 -21.28 9.57
C LEU A 261 -7.32 -21.31 11.07
N MET A 262 -7.70 -20.25 11.82
CA MET A 262 -7.42 -20.12 13.25
C MET A 262 -8.62 -20.47 14.11
N ASN A 263 -8.36 -21.00 15.29
CA ASN A 263 -9.38 -21.16 16.33
C ASN A 263 -9.46 -19.90 17.20
N ILE A 264 -10.24 -18.89 16.78
CA ILE A 264 -10.36 -17.61 17.46
C ILE A 264 -11.45 -17.70 18.53
N THR A 265 -11.08 -17.53 19.78
CA THR A 265 -11.98 -17.59 20.94
C THR A 265 -12.14 -16.25 21.65
N GLU A 266 -11.23 -15.30 21.43
CA GLU A 266 -11.23 -13.99 22.08
C GLU A 266 -11.28 -12.86 21.04
N TYR A 267 -12.07 -11.84 21.36
CA TYR A 267 -12.22 -10.64 20.56
C TYR A 267 -11.93 -9.40 21.39
N THR A 268 -11.63 -8.29 20.72
CA THR A 268 -11.47 -6.97 21.35
C THR A 268 -12.76 -6.55 22.07
N PRO A 269 -12.71 -5.60 23.01
CA PRO A 269 -13.92 -5.16 23.75
C PRO A 269 -15.07 -4.68 22.86
N SER A 270 -14.76 -4.10 21.69
CA SER A 270 -15.78 -3.74 20.69
C SER A 270 -16.40 -4.98 20.01
N GLY A 271 -15.77 -6.16 20.11
CA GLY A 271 -16.18 -7.39 19.42
C GLY A 271 -15.81 -7.42 17.93
N SER A 272 -15.17 -6.38 17.40
CA SER A 272 -14.91 -6.25 15.97
C SER A 272 -13.72 -7.07 15.51
N TRP A 273 -12.65 -7.12 16.33
CA TRP A 273 -11.40 -7.76 15.94
C TRP A 273 -11.03 -8.93 16.86
N PRO A 274 -10.43 -10.00 16.32
CA PRO A 274 -9.78 -11.01 17.15
C PRO A 274 -8.65 -10.39 17.98
N THR A 275 -8.45 -10.86 19.21
CA THR A 275 -7.26 -10.48 19.95
C THR A 275 -6.01 -11.13 19.34
N ASP A 276 -4.86 -10.45 19.48
CA ASP A 276 -3.61 -10.94 18.90
C ASP A 276 -2.96 -12.10 19.67
N LYS A 277 -3.55 -12.50 20.79
CA LYS A 277 -3.09 -13.68 21.56
C LYS A 277 -3.04 -14.97 20.73
N VAL A 278 -3.97 -15.14 19.78
CA VAL A 278 -4.01 -16.30 18.90
C VAL A 278 -2.74 -16.41 18.05
N LEU A 279 -2.15 -15.28 17.67
CA LEU A 279 -0.98 -15.22 16.77
C LEU A 279 0.25 -15.89 17.37
N VAL A 280 0.43 -15.85 18.69
CA VAL A 280 1.57 -16.50 19.36
C VAL A 280 1.58 -18.00 19.06
N ASN A 281 0.45 -18.67 19.30
CA ASN A 281 0.35 -20.11 19.06
C ASN A 281 0.42 -20.45 17.57
N GLU A 282 -0.18 -19.64 16.71
CA GLU A 282 -0.15 -19.88 15.26
C GLU A 282 1.25 -19.63 14.67
N THR A 283 2.02 -18.67 15.18
CA THR A 283 3.42 -18.48 14.84
C THR A 283 4.29 -19.68 15.23
N VAL A 284 4.10 -20.21 16.43
CA VAL A 284 4.81 -21.43 16.87
C VAL A 284 4.44 -22.62 15.99
N LYS A 285 3.15 -22.82 15.69
CA LYS A 285 2.71 -23.90 14.79
C LYS A 285 3.30 -23.78 13.38
N ALA A 286 3.46 -22.56 12.87
CA ALA A 286 4.06 -22.33 11.57
C ALA A 286 5.52 -22.80 11.56
N MET A 287 6.29 -22.47 12.60
CA MET A 287 7.67 -22.93 12.77
C MET A 287 7.78 -24.45 13.00
N ASP A 288 6.82 -25.03 13.74
CA ASP A 288 6.78 -26.48 14.00
C ASP A 288 6.37 -27.31 12.76
N ALA A 289 5.82 -26.65 11.73
CA ALA A 289 5.39 -27.34 10.51
C ALA A 289 6.58 -27.73 9.60
N THR A 290 7.74 -27.13 9.81
CA THR A 290 8.95 -27.37 9.01
C THR A 290 10.03 -28.02 9.87
N GLU A 291 10.31 -29.31 9.62
CA GLU A 291 11.33 -30.04 10.38
C GLU A 291 12.73 -29.76 9.82
N ASN A 292 13.70 -29.59 10.74
CA ASN A 292 15.14 -29.52 10.43
C ASN A 292 15.60 -28.32 9.59
N GLN A 293 14.81 -27.26 9.51
CA GLN A 293 15.21 -26.00 8.87
C GLN A 293 14.92 -24.83 9.82
N SER A 294 15.42 -23.68 9.48
CA SER A 294 15.08 -22.41 10.15
C SER A 294 13.91 -21.76 9.43
N ASP A 295 13.16 -20.94 10.13
CA ASP A 295 11.93 -20.35 9.63
C ASP A 295 12.00 -18.83 9.63
N PHE A 296 11.41 -18.24 8.60
CA PHE A 296 11.02 -16.85 8.55
C PHE A 296 9.50 -16.74 8.70
N VAL A 297 9.06 -16.14 9.78
CA VAL A 297 7.62 -15.94 10.05
C VAL A 297 7.30 -14.46 10.05
N TYR A 298 6.44 -14.04 9.14
CA TYR A 298 5.90 -12.69 9.08
C TYR A 298 4.50 -12.68 9.72
N THR A 299 4.42 -12.11 10.92
CA THR A 299 3.18 -12.05 11.71
C THR A 299 2.58 -10.65 11.66
N ILE A 300 1.28 -10.54 11.34
CA ILE A 300 0.56 -9.27 11.24
C ILE A 300 -0.57 -9.28 12.27
N THR A 301 -0.62 -8.27 13.13
CA THR A 301 -1.67 -8.10 14.13
C THR A 301 -2.89 -7.37 13.57
N VAL A 302 -4.04 -7.46 14.26
CA VAL A 302 -5.24 -6.69 13.95
C VAL A 302 -5.94 -6.15 15.20
N GLY A 303 -5.54 -6.62 16.38
CA GLY A 303 -6.23 -6.31 17.63
C GLY A 303 -6.24 -4.83 18.00
N SER A 304 -5.20 -4.07 17.61
CA SER A 304 -5.10 -2.62 17.80
C SER A 304 -5.73 -1.79 16.68
N HIS A 305 -6.33 -2.43 15.67
CA HIS A 305 -7.03 -1.73 14.60
C HIS A 305 -8.21 -0.92 15.16
N GLY A 306 -8.49 0.26 14.56
CA GLY A 306 -9.58 1.16 14.99
C GLY A 306 -10.92 0.46 15.25
N ASP A 307 -11.89 1.17 15.74
CA ASP A 307 -13.16 0.69 16.30
C ASP A 307 -13.08 0.50 17.83
N TYR A 308 -12.58 1.56 18.48
CA TYR A 308 -12.51 1.62 19.94
C TYR A 308 -13.91 1.79 20.54
N PRO A 309 -14.23 1.15 21.67
CA PRO A 309 -15.51 1.38 22.35
C PRO A 309 -15.59 2.85 22.84
N ASN A 310 -16.80 3.42 22.71
CA ASN A 310 -17.12 4.77 23.22
C ASN A 310 -17.16 4.78 24.76
#